data_c77e5d98d49b52766d8fb988a96de3d4
#
_entry.id   c77e5d98d49b52766d8fb988a96de3d4
#
_cell.length_a   1.000
_cell.length_b   1.000
_cell.length_c   1.000
_cell.angle_alpha   90.00
_cell.angle_beta   90.00
_cell.angle_gamma   90.00
#
_symmetry.space_group_name_H-M   'P 1'
#
loop_
_entity.id
_entity.type
_entity.pdbx_description
1 polymer ?
#
loop_
_entity_poly.entity_id
_entity_poly.type
_entity_poly.pdbx_seq_one_letter_code
_entity_poly.pdbx_strand_id
1 'polypeptide(L)'
;LTPQDKALVINGGSFGERFVELLTLHKIPFTEIKLKYGRALKPEHLAEYESKGYTTFLMQKHETSTGVHYDINLVSDFCKRNNCFLIVDTISTFLCDSFDMVAMDVGVMITGSQKALACAPGIAVMILAPSAIKRIEKVQCCCQYLDLKLALKNMERGQTPCTPAVGILRQINVCLKEIESAGGAEVEIARCAELAKYFCDKLVKNNLPLF
;
A
#
# COMPACT_ATOMS: atom_id res chain seq x y z
N LEU A 1 -0.87 13.64 5.61
CA LEU A 1 -0.72 13.73 7.07
C LEU A 1 -0.25 15.11 7.47
N THR A 2 -0.47 15.48 8.71
CA THR A 2 -0.11 16.78 9.31
C THR A 2 0.59 16.56 10.66
N PRO A 3 1.28 17.55 11.23
CA PRO A 3 1.85 17.45 12.58
C PRO A 3 0.84 17.19 13.70
N GLN A 4 -0.46 17.32 13.44
CA GLN A 4 -1.55 16.98 14.38
C GLN A 4 -1.92 15.50 14.33
N ASP A 5 -1.49 14.78 13.31
CA ASP A 5 -1.67 13.34 13.23
C ASP A 5 -0.71 12.62 14.19
N LYS A 6 -1.18 11.50 14.72
CA LYS A 6 -0.37 10.56 15.48
C LYS A 6 -0.39 9.23 14.73
N ALA A 7 0.69 8.94 14.02
CA ALA A 7 0.76 7.78 13.15
C ALA A 7 1.25 6.53 13.90
N LEU A 8 0.72 5.37 13.51
CA LEU A 8 1.25 4.06 13.85
C LEU A 8 1.79 3.43 12.58
N VAL A 9 2.98 2.84 12.61
CA VAL A 9 3.62 2.29 11.40
C VAL A 9 4.21 0.92 11.68
N ILE A 10 3.96 -0.05 10.76
CA ILE A 10 4.63 -1.35 10.80
C ILE A 10 6.00 -1.23 10.14
N ASN A 11 7.03 -1.62 10.88
CA ASN A 11 8.39 -1.73 10.38
C ASN A 11 8.96 -3.13 10.66
N GLY A 12 8.97 -3.98 9.63
CA GLY A 12 9.56 -5.32 9.65
C GLY A 12 10.58 -5.53 8.54
N GLY A 13 11.01 -4.43 7.88
CA GLY A 13 11.99 -4.45 6.80
C GLY A 13 12.17 -3.09 6.13
N SER A 14 12.86 -3.08 4.99
CA SER A 14 13.29 -1.84 4.31
C SER A 14 12.13 -0.97 3.82
N PHE A 15 10.96 -1.54 3.53
CA PHE A 15 9.81 -0.75 3.07
C PHE A 15 9.01 -0.17 4.24
N GLY A 16 8.96 -0.87 5.38
CA GLY A 16 8.48 -0.28 6.63
C GLY A 16 9.37 0.86 7.11
N GLU A 17 10.69 0.68 7.07
CA GLU A 17 11.66 1.73 7.41
C GLU A 17 11.47 2.99 6.56
N ARG A 18 11.12 2.85 5.27
CA ARG A 18 10.85 4.00 4.41
C ARG A 18 9.67 4.86 4.90
N PHE A 19 8.62 4.27 5.45
CA PHE A 19 7.56 5.04 6.09
C PHE A 19 8.05 5.78 7.33
N VAL A 20 8.90 5.14 8.13
CA VAL A 20 9.53 5.77 9.31
C VAL A 20 10.39 6.97 8.90
N GLU A 21 11.23 6.81 7.87
CA GLU A 21 12.04 7.90 7.31
C GLU A 21 11.18 9.07 6.82
N LEU A 22 10.10 8.79 6.08
CA LEU A 22 9.18 9.81 5.57
C LEU A 22 8.46 10.54 6.71
N LEU A 23 7.96 9.84 7.71
CA LEU A 23 7.33 10.45 8.87
C LEU A 23 8.31 11.33 9.65
N THR A 24 9.55 10.88 9.81
CA THR A 24 10.64 11.65 10.43
C THR A 24 10.96 12.91 9.65
N LEU A 25 11.16 12.78 8.32
CA LEU A 25 11.47 13.89 7.42
C LEU A 25 10.38 14.98 7.47
N HIS A 26 9.13 14.56 7.46
CA HIS A 26 7.99 15.48 7.49
C HIS A 26 7.54 15.88 8.90
N LYS A 27 8.28 15.47 9.93
CA LYS A 27 8.00 15.79 11.35
C LYS A 27 6.60 15.43 11.79
N ILE A 28 6.09 14.30 11.29
CA ILE A 28 4.81 13.74 11.69
C ILE A 28 5.03 12.89 12.95
N PRO A 29 4.31 13.12 14.05
CA PRO A 29 4.41 12.26 15.24
C PRO A 29 4.01 10.82 14.92
N PHE A 30 4.85 9.86 15.28
CA PHE A 30 4.56 8.44 15.03
C PHE A 30 5.08 7.53 16.14
N THR A 31 4.55 6.33 16.17
CA THR A 31 5.07 5.19 16.92
C THR A 31 5.32 4.04 15.94
N GLU A 32 6.45 3.40 16.09
CA GLU A 32 6.88 2.29 15.27
C GLU A 32 6.52 0.95 15.93
N ILE A 33 5.81 0.08 15.22
CA ILE A 33 5.68 -1.34 15.55
C ILE A 33 6.86 -2.08 14.91
N LYS A 34 7.95 -2.20 15.67
CA LYS A 34 9.17 -2.81 15.18
C LYS A 34 9.10 -4.33 15.25
N LEU A 35 9.09 -4.97 14.08
CA LEU A 35 9.11 -6.42 13.95
C LEU A 35 10.52 -6.90 13.61
N LYS A 36 10.88 -8.09 14.09
CA LYS A 36 12.10 -8.74 13.60
C LYS A 36 11.91 -9.12 12.13
N TYR A 37 12.96 -8.96 11.32
CA TYR A 37 12.96 -9.33 9.90
C TYR A 37 12.50 -10.78 9.71
N GLY A 38 11.63 -11.00 8.73
CA GLY A 38 11.06 -12.31 8.47
C GLY A 38 9.94 -12.74 9.44
N ARG A 39 9.44 -11.86 10.32
CA ARG A 39 8.35 -12.16 11.26
C ARG A 39 7.05 -11.49 10.87
N ALA A 40 5.97 -12.28 10.92
CA ALA A 40 4.62 -11.78 10.69
C ALA A 40 4.12 -10.89 11.84
N LEU A 41 3.22 -9.96 11.50
CA LEU A 41 2.43 -9.23 12.47
C LEU A 41 1.45 -10.18 13.16
N LYS A 42 1.28 -10.02 14.48
CA LYS A 42 0.37 -10.80 15.30
C LYS A 42 -0.54 -9.89 16.14
N PRO A 43 -1.70 -10.38 16.62
CA PRO A 43 -2.62 -9.59 17.44
C PRO A 43 -1.95 -8.94 18.66
N GLU A 44 -1.05 -9.65 19.32
CA GLU A 44 -0.35 -9.14 20.50
C GLU A 44 0.52 -7.91 20.21
N HIS A 45 1.02 -7.75 18.98
CA HIS A 45 1.78 -6.57 18.57
C HIS A 45 0.91 -5.32 18.45
N LEU A 46 -0.40 -5.46 18.32
CA LEU A 46 -1.35 -4.33 18.24
C LEU A 46 -2.00 -4.02 19.59
N ALA A 47 -2.08 -4.99 20.48
CA ALA A 47 -2.82 -4.87 21.73
C ALA A 47 -2.36 -3.71 22.61
N GLU A 48 -1.06 -3.42 22.66
CA GLU A 48 -0.52 -2.33 23.44
C GLU A 48 -0.88 -0.93 22.92
N TYR A 49 -1.36 -0.85 21.67
CA TYR A 49 -1.71 0.43 21.00
C TYR A 49 -3.21 0.70 20.99
N GLU A 50 -4.04 -0.22 21.49
CA GLU A 50 -5.49 -0.03 21.58
C GLU A 50 -5.85 1.20 22.42
N SER A 51 -6.77 2.02 21.91
CA SER A 51 -7.28 3.23 22.55
C SER A 51 -6.24 4.30 22.93
N LYS A 52 -5.08 4.28 22.26
CA LYS A 52 -4.00 5.24 22.50
C LYS A 52 -4.09 6.51 21.64
N GLY A 53 -5.20 6.70 20.91
CA GLY A 53 -5.49 7.92 20.13
C GLY A 53 -4.63 8.07 18.87
N TYR A 54 -4.22 6.98 18.24
CA TYR A 54 -3.62 7.04 16.90
C TYR A 54 -4.68 7.47 15.88
N THR A 55 -4.30 8.37 14.98
CA THR A 55 -5.18 8.94 13.95
C THR A 55 -4.98 8.29 12.58
N THR A 56 -3.82 7.70 12.36
CA THR A 56 -3.43 7.12 11.08
C THR A 56 -2.57 5.87 11.29
N PHE A 57 -2.80 4.88 10.46
CA PHE A 57 -1.99 3.66 10.41
C PHE A 57 -1.36 3.53 9.02
N LEU A 58 -0.04 3.30 8.95
CA LEU A 58 0.69 3.05 7.71
C LEU A 58 1.25 1.63 7.72
N MET A 59 1.02 0.92 6.64
CA MET A 59 1.59 -0.41 6.44
C MET A 59 1.90 -0.68 4.97
N GLN A 60 2.86 -1.54 4.72
CA GLN A 60 2.99 -2.29 3.49
C GLN A 60 2.26 -3.63 3.66
N LYS A 61 1.43 -4.04 2.69
CA LYS A 61 0.76 -5.35 2.76
C LYS A 61 1.76 -6.50 2.65
N HIS A 62 2.85 -6.28 1.91
CA HIS A 62 3.94 -7.23 1.75
C HIS A 62 5.28 -6.52 1.94
N GLU A 63 6.07 -6.97 2.91
CA GLU A 63 7.43 -6.50 3.12
C GLU A 63 8.38 -7.24 2.17
N THR A 64 8.58 -6.67 1.01
CA THR A 64 9.35 -7.30 -0.09
C THR A 64 10.78 -7.63 0.29
N SER A 65 11.40 -6.84 1.17
CA SER A 65 12.80 -7.05 1.59
C SER A 65 13.00 -8.31 2.43
N THR A 66 11.93 -8.84 3.03
CA THR A 66 11.96 -10.03 3.89
C THR A 66 11.03 -11.15 3.43
N GLY A 67 10.18 -10.89 2.40
CA GLY A 67 9.22 -11.85 1.89
C GLY A 67 8.00 -12.06 2.81
N VAL A 68 7.76 -11.18 3.79
CA VAL A 68 6.65 -11.33 4.73
C VAL A 68 5.39 -10.66 4.19
N HIS A 69 4.31 -11.43 4.13
CA HIS A 69 2.97 -10.94 3.86
C HIS A 69 2.24 -10.69 5.18
N TYR A 70 1.77 -9.46 5.39
CA TYR A 70 1.03 -9.10 6.60
C TYR A 70 -0.48 -9.29 6.41
N ASP A 71 -1.14 -9.82 7.44
CA ASP A 71 -2.60 -9.94 7.45
C ASP A 71 -3.23 -8.54 7.59
N ILE A 72 -3.76 -8.03 6.48
CA ILE A 72 -4.41 -6.73 6.45
C ILE A 72 -5.72 -6.71 7.24
N ASN A 73 -6.43 -7.82 7.38
CA ASN A 73 -7.68 -7.85 8.13
C ASN A 73 -7.43 -7.55 9.60
N LEU A 74 -6.33 -8.07 10.16
CA LEU A 74 -5.92 -7.77 11.52
C LEU A 74 -5.73 -6.26 11.75
N VAL A 75 -5.09 -5.57 10.78
CA VAL A 75 -4.86 -4.12 10.86
C VAL A 75 -6.12 -3.33 10.58
N SER A 76 -6.93 -3.75 9.59
CA SER A 76 -8.22 -3.14 9.28
C SER A 76 -9.16 -3.16 10.52
N ASP A 77 -9.26 -4.30 11.18
CA ASP A 77 -10.10 -4.44 12.37
C ASP A 77 -9.59 -3.56 13.53
N PHE A 78 -8.28 -3.50 13.72
CA PHE A 78 -7.67 -2.55 14.67
C PHE A 78 -8.03 -1.10 14.32
N CYS A 79 -7.87 -0.70 13.06
CA CYS A 79 -8.16 0.65 12.59
C CYS A 79 -9.63 1.03 12.77
N LYS A 80 -10.56 0.12 12.45
CA LYS A 80 -12.00 0.33 12.66
C LYS A 80 -12.33 0.55 14.14
N ARG A 81 -11.80 -0.30 15.04
CA ARG A 81 -12.04 -0.16 16.48
C ARG A 81 -11.48 1.13 17.07
N ASN A 82 -10.37 1.63 16.51
CA ASN A 82 -9.66 2.80 17.02
C ASN A 82 -9.96 4.09 16.22
N ASN A 83 -10.86 4.05 15.23
CA ASN A 83 -11.15 5.17 14.32
C ASN A 83 -9.87 5.73 13.67
N CYS A 84 -8.99 4.84 13.21
CA CYS A 84 -7.67 5.14 12.68
C CYS A 84 -7.69 5.08 11.14
N PHE A 85 -7.21 6.11 10.46
CA PHE A 85 -7.19 6.18 9.00
C PHE A 85 -6.08 5.29 8.42
N LEU A 86 -6.45 4.29 7.62
CA LEU A 86 -5.53 3.28 7.10
C LEU A 86 -4.95 3.66 5.74
N ILE A 87 -3.63 3.65 5.63
CA ILE A 87 -2.84 3.83 4.39
C ILE A 87 -2.06 2.56 4.12
N VAL A 88 -2.22 1.97 2.93
CA VAL A 88 -1.60 0.70 2.56
C VAL A 88 -0.76 0.82 1.31
N ASP A 89 0.50 0.48 1.42
CA ASP A 89 1.35 0.18 0.27
C ASP A 89 1.04 -1.24 -0.21
N THR A 90 0.51 -1.34 -1.42
CA THR A 90 0.21 -2.60 -2.11
C THR A 90 1.08 -2.80 -3.35
N ILE A 91 2.19 -2.08 -3.46
CA ILE A 91 3.03 -2.07 -4.67
C ILE A 91 3.39 -3.50 -5.11
N SER A 92 3.69 -4.40 -4.18
CA SER A 92 4.05 -5.79 -4.48
C SER A 92 2.91 -6.80 -4.33
N THR A 93 1.70 -6.37 -3.97
CA THR A 93 0.51 -7.24 -3.83
C THR A 93 -0.64 -6.88 -4.79
N PHE A 94 -0.59 -5.71 -5.42
CA PHE A 94 -1.57 -5.30 -6.41
C PHE A 94 -1.66 -6.32 -7.55
N LEU A 95 -2.86 -6.80 -7.89
CA LEU A 95 -3.13 -7.86 -8.87
C LEU A 95 -2.47 -9.23 -8.55
N CYS A 96 -1.83 -9.37 -7.40
CA CYS A 96 -1.22 -10.64 -6.96
C CYS A 96 -1.96 -11.25 -5.78
N ASP A 97 -2.78 -10.45 -5.09
CA ASP A 97 -3.50 -10.87 -3.90
C ASP A 97 -4.83 -10.09 -3.80
N SER A 98 -5.86 -10.72 -3.25
CA SER A 98 -7.18 -10.10 -3.09
C SER A 98 -7.09 -8.88 -2.18
N PHE A 99 -7.81 -7.81 -2.56
CA PHE A 99 -7.83 -6.57 -1.82
C PHE A 99 -9.15 -5.83 -2.04
N ASP A 100 -9.98 -5.80 -1.01
CA ASP A 100 -11.22 -5.03 -1.00
C ASP A 100 -11.05 -3.78 -0.14
N MET A 101 -10.75 -2.66 -0.79
CA MET A 101 -10.50 -1.38 -0.14
C MET A 101 -11.69 -0.90 0.71
N VAL A 102 -12.92 -1.22 0.28
CA VAL A 102 -14.16 -0.81 0.96
C VAL A 102 -14.39 -1.68 2.19
N ALA A 103 -14.38 -3.01 2.03
CA ALA A 103 -14.59 -3.93 3.15
C ALA A 103 -13.51 -3.81 4.23
N MET A 104 -12.27 -3.49 3.83
CA MET A 104 -11.13 -3.28 4.73
C MET A 104 -11.04 -1.86 5.29
N ASP A 105 -11.95 -0.95 4.92
CA ASP A 105 -11.94 0.47 5.30
C ASP A 105 -10.57 1.16 5.08
N VAL A 106 -9.97 0.90 3.93
CA VAL A 106 -8.68 1.50 3.55
C VAL A 106 -8.91 2.88 2.97
N GLY A 107 -8.29 3.89 3.56
CA GLY A 107 -8.39 5.28 3.10
C GLY A 107 -7.54 5.56 1.86
N VAL A 108 -6.34 5.00 1.79
CA VAL A 108 -5.42 5.16 0.65
C VAL A 108 -4.76 3.83 0.34
N MET A 109 -4.83 3.43 -0.92
CA MET A 109 -4.08 2.31 -1.49
C MET A 109 -3.04 2.86 -2.46
N ILE A 110 -1.80 2.39 -2.37
CA ILE A 110 -0.68 2.84 -3.20
C ILE A 110 -0.15 1.66 -4.01
N THR A 111 0.01 1.86 -5.34
CA THR A 111 0.67 0.89 -6.22
C THR A 111 1.54 1.60 -7.26
N GLY A 112 2.20 0.83 -8.12
CA GLY A 112 3.11 1.38 -9.13
C GLY A 112 3.16 0.55 -10.40
N SER A 113 3.65 1.15 -11.48
CA SER A 113 3.71 0.55 -12.81
C SER A 113 4.65 -0.65 -12.93
N GLN A 114 5.67 -0.75 -12.08
CA GLN A 114 6.85 -1.62 -12.25
C GLN A 114 6.75 -3.01 -11.57
N LYS A 115 5.59 -3.39 -11.06
CA LYS A 115 5.36 -4.72 -10.42
C LYS A 115 4.38 -5.53 -11.25
N ALA A 116 3.23 -5.90 -10.74
CA ALA A 116 2.27 -6.76 -11.43
C ALA A 116 1.77 -6.22 -12.78
N LEU A 117 1.76 -4.90 -12.97
CA LEU A 117 1.45 -4.29 -14.25
C LEU A 117 2.54 -4.50 -15.32
N ALA A 118 3.69 -5.06 -14.96
CA ALA A 118 4.80 -5.38 -15.88
C ALA A 118 5.24 -4.22 -16.81
N CYS A 119 5.02 -2.98 -16.38
CA CYS A 119 5.38 -1.77 -17.13
C CYS A 119 6.71 -1.19 -16.61
N ALA A 120 7.31 -0.28 -17.37
CA ALA A 120 8.48 0.45 -16.90
C ALA A 120 8.17 1.25 -15.61
N PRO A 121 9.15 1.45 -14.70
CA PRO A 121 8.96 2.32 -13.54
C PRO A 121 8.77 3.77 -13.97
N GLY A 122 7.97 4.53 -13.20
CA GLY A 122 7.78 5.98 -13.42
C GLY A 122 6.36 6.48 -13.18
N ILE A 123 5.39 5.60 -12.93
CA ILE A 123 4.03 5.96 -12.53
C ILE A 123 3.72 5.33 -11.16
N ALA A 124 3.37 6.18 -10.20
CA ALA A 124 2.71 5.78 -8.96
C ALA A 124 1.20 6.02 -9.11
N VAL A 125 0.41 5.05 -8.69
CA VAL A 125 -1.05 5.12 -8.68
C VAL A 125 -1.54 5.10 -7.24
N MET A 126 -2.41 6.04 -6.92
CA MET A 126 -3.06 6.10 -5.61
C MET A 126 -4.56 5.97 -5.80
N ILE A 127 -5.18 5.04 -5.12
CA ILE A 127 -6.62 4.92 -5.04
C ILE A 127 -7.07 5.53 -3.71
N LEU A 128 -7.99 6.48 -3.80
CA LEU A 128 -8.41 7.31 -2.68
C LEU A 128 -9.86 7.03 -2.31
N ALA A 129 -10.11 6.66 -1.07
CA ALA A 129 -11.47 6.63 -0.53
C ALA A 129 -12.03 8.06 -0.40
N PRO A 130 -13.37 8.26 -0.34
CA PRO A 130 -13.95 9.59 -0.10
C PRO A 130 -13.45 10.27 1.18
N SER A 131 -13.12 9.51 2.21
CA SER A 131 -12.51 9.99 3.45
C SER A 131 -11.11 10.58 3.23
N ALA A 132 -10.31 9.98 2.31
CA ALA A 132 -9.00 10.49 1.94
C ALA A 132 -9.11 11.84 1.24
N ILE A 133 -10.05 11.99 0.29
CA ILE A 133 -10.28 13.24 -0.43
C ILE A 133 -10.61 14.37 0.55
N LYS A 134 -11.53 14.12 1.50
CA LYS A 134 -11.88 15.09 2.56
C LYS A 134 -10.68 15.47 3.45
N ARG A 135 -9.74 14.54 3.68
CA ARG A 135 -8.49 14.85 4.41
C ARG A 135 -7.55 15.69 3.57
N ILE A 136 -7.36 15.35 2.29
CA ILE A 136 -6.52 16.09 1.34
C ILE A 136 -6.95 17.54 1.24
N GLU A 137 -8.26 17.82 1.18
CA GLU A 137 -8.81 19.19 1.11
C GLU A 137 -8.40 20.07 2.30
N LYS A 138 -8.15 19.49 3.46
CA LYS A 138 -7.83 20.21 4.71
C LYS A 138 -6.32 20.42 4.91
N VAL A 139 -5.47 19.71 4.15
CA VAL A 139 -4.02 19.72 4.33
C VAL A 139 -3.38 20.69 3.35
N GLN A 140 -2.42 21.48 3.81
CA GLN A 140 -1.55 22.26 2.93
C GLN A 140 -0.35 21.40 2.53
N CYS A 141 -0.17 21.17 1.23
CA CYS A 141 0.98 20.45 0.71
C CYS A 141 2.22 21.34 0.69
N CYS A 142 3.36 20.79 1.07
CA CYS A 142 4.66 21.48 1.00
C CYS A 142 5.43 21.22 -0.32
N CYS A 143 4.88 20.38 -1.21
CA CYS A 143 5.52 19.98 -2.46
C CYS A 143 4.55 20.15 -3.63
N GLN A 144 4.82 21.10 -4.53
CA GLN A 144 3.96 21.39 -5.67
C GLN A 144 3.79 20.19 -6.62
N TYR A 145 4.85 19.44 -6.89
CA TYR A 145 4.80 18.31 -7.83
C TYR A 145 3.96 17.14 -7.31
N LEU A 146 3.96 16.90 -6.01
CA LEU A 146 3.23 15.81 -5.36
C LEU A 146 1.95 16.30 -4.66
N ASP A 147 1.45 17.48 -5.00
CA ASP A 147 0.21 18.02 -4.42
C ASP A 147 -1.02 17.28 -4.96
N LEU A 148 -1.63 16.46 -4.11
CA LEU A 148 -2.84 15.72 -4.45
C LEU A 148 -4.05 16.62 -4.72
N LYS A 149 -4.16 17.81 -4.11
CA LYS A 149 -5.23 18.76 -4.45
C LYS A 149 -5.09 19.24 -5.89
N LEU A 150 -3.87 19.58 -6.29
CA LEU A 150 -3.58 20.00 -7.64
C LEU A 150 -3.82 18.86 -8.64
N ALA A 151 -3.47 17.62 -8.27
CA ALA A 151 -3.72 16.44 -9.08
C ALA A 151 -5.23 16.20 -9.26
N LEU A 152 -6.02 16.19 -8.18
CA LEU A 152 -7.47 16.01 -8.21
C LEU A 152 -8.14 17.08 -9.07
N LYS A 153 -7.80 18.35 -8.86
CA LYS A 153 -8.34 19.47 -9.66
C LYS A 153 -8.05 19.34 -11.16
N ASN A 154 -6.87 18.84 -11.52
CA ASN A 154 -6.53 18.63 -12.93
C ASN A 154 -7.26 17.41 -13.51
N MET A 155 -7.50 16.36 -12.72
CA MET A 155 -8.28 15.17 -13.14
C MET A 155 -9.70 15.53 -13.58
N GLU A 156 -10.36 16.51 -12.94
CA GLU A 156 -11.72 16.98 -13.32
C GLU A 156 -11.81 17.40 -14.79
N ARG A 157 -10.73 17.89 -15.35
CA ARG A 157 -10.62 18.28 -16.77
C ARG A 157 -9.83 17.29 -17.64
N GLY A 158 -9.55 16.08 -17.14
CA GLY A 158 -8.80 15.06 -17.88
C GLY A 158 -7.32 15.40 -18.09
N GLN A 159 -6.72 16.19 -17.18
CA GLN A 159 -5.33 16.65 -17.26
C GLN A 159 -4.52 16.20 -16.04
N THR A 160 -3.20 16.29 -16.16
CA THR A 160 -2.25 16.16 -15.06
C THR A 160 -1.59 17.51 -14.77
N PRO A 161 -1.11 17.80 -13.54
CA PRO A 161 -0.45 19.06 -13.21
C PRO A 161 0.81 19.34 -14.04
N CYS A 162 1.54 18.30 -14.37
CA CYS A 162 2.76 18.32 -15.18
C CYS A 162 2.68 17.29 -16.28
N THR A 163 3.54 17.36 -17.28
CA THR A 163 3.60 16.36 -18.36
C THR A 163 3.87 14.96 -17.76
N PRO A 164 2.96 13.99 -17.94
CA PRO A 164 3.14 12.68 -17.38
C PRO A 164 4.06 11.80 -18.24
N ALA A 165 4.48 10.66 -17.72
CA ALA A 165 5.19 9.64 -18.47
C ALA A 165 4.23 8.91 -19.43
N VAL A 166 3.86 9.57 -20.54
CA VAL A 166 2.82 9.12 -21.49
C VAL A 166 3.09 7.71 -22.02
N GLY A 167 4.35 7.38 -22.31
CA GLY A 167 4.73 6.04 -22.75
C GLY A 167 4.35 4.94 -21.75
N ILE A 168 4.58 5.19 -20.46
CA ILE A 168 4.24 4.26 -19.39
C ILE A 168 2.72 4.17 -19.19
N LEU A 169 2.00 5.29 -19.26
CA LEU A 169 0.53 5.28 -19.19
C LEU A 169 -0.09 4.44 -20.32
N ARG A 170 0.49 4.49 -21.53
CA ARG A 170 0.06 3.65 -22.64
C ARG A 170 0.34 2.17 -22.39
N GLN A 171 1.50 1.84 -21.80
CA GLN A 171 1.84 0.47 -21.40
C GLN A 171 0.82 -0.05 -20.36
N ILE A 172 0.53 0.75 -19.31
CA ILE A 172 -0.47 0.40 -18.30
C ILE A 172 -1.84 0.15 -18.95
N ASN A 173 -2.28 1.02 -19.88
CA ASN A 173 -3.55 0.85 -20.55
C ASN A 173 -3.62 -0.45 -21.39
N VAL A 174 -2.53 -0.83 -22.05
CA VAL A 174 -2.46 -2.11 -22.77
C VAL A 174 -2.54 -3.28 -21.80
N CYS A 175 -1.72 -3.27 -20.75
CA CYS A 175 -1.69 -4.32 -19.74
C CYS A 175 -3.07 -4.51 -19.08
N LEU A 176 -3.76 -3.44 -18.69
CA LEU A 176 -5.10 -3.52 -18.10
C LEU A 176 -6.14 -4.13 -19.07
N LYS A 177 -6.06 -3.80 -20.35
CA LYS A 177 -6.93 -4.41 -21.38
C LYS A 177 -6.63 -5.89 -21.58
N GLU A 178 -5.37 -6.30 -21.53
CA GLU A 178 -4.99 -7.71 -21.59
C GLU A 178 -5.52 -8.48 -20.39
N ILE A 179 -5.37 -7.93 -19.18
CA ILE A 179 -5.92 -8.52 -17.94
C ILE A 179 -7.44 -8.64 -18.05
N GLU A 180 -8.13 -7.60 -18.50
CA GLU A 180 -9.58 -7.61 -18.67
C GLU A 180 -10.01 -8.69 -19.68
N SER A 181 -9.33 -8.78 -20.82
CA SER A 181 -9.62 -9.79 -21.85
C SER A 181 -9.29 -11.21 -21.41
N ALA A 182 -8.35 -11.40 -20.50
CA ALA A 182 -7.99 -12.70 -19.91
C ALA A 182 -8.95 -13.17 -18.81
N GLY A 183 -9.94 -12.37 -18.42
CA GLY A 183 -10.94 -12.69 -17.40
C GLY A 183 -10.85 -11.82 -16.12
N GLY A 184 -10.04 -10.76 -16.14
CA GLY A 184 -9.99 -9.75 -15.09
C GLY A 184 -9.01 -10.05 -13.96
N ALA A 185 -9.08 -9.25 -12.93
CA ALA A 185 -8.14 -9.28 -11.80
C ALA A 185 -8.14 -10.62 -11.03
N GLU A 186 -9.30 -11.26 -10.91
CA GLU A 186 -9.45 -12.55 -10.22
C GLU A 186 -8.61 -13.67 -10.86
N VAL A 187 -8.53 -13.68 -12.19
CA VAL A 187 -7.71 -14.67 -12.93
C VAL A 187 -6.22 -14.42 -12.68
N GLU A 188 -5.79 -13.16 -12.68
CA GLU A 188 -4.38 -12.81 -12.37
C GLU A 188 -4.02 -13.17 -10.92
N ILE A 189 -4.89 -12.90 -9.96
CA ILE A 189 -4.70 -13.25 -8.56
C ILE A 189 -4.57 -14.78 -8.41
N ALA A 190 -5.46 -15.55 -9.04
CA ALA A 190 -5.40 -17.01 -9.02
C ALA A 190 -4.07 -17.53 -9.62
N ARG A 191 -3.66 -16.98 -10.78
CA ARG A 191 -2.39 -17.32 -11.43
C ARG A 191 -1.19 -17.03 -10.52
N CYS A 192 -1.17 -15.88 -9.86
CA CYS A 192 -0.11 -15.53 -8.91
C CYS A 192 -0.06 -16.48 -7.72
N ALA A 193 -1.22 -16.86 -7.17
CA ALA A 193 -1.31 -17.82 -6.07
C ALA A 193 -0.79 -19.22 -6.46
N GLU A 194 -1.12 -19.69 -7.65
CA GLU A 194 -0.60 -20.96 -8.19
C GLU A 194 0.94 -20.94 -8.36
N LEU A 195 1.47 -19.85 -8.91
CA LEU A 195 2.92 -19.68 -9.08
C LEU A 195 3.65 -19.63 -7.75
N ALA A 196 3.10 -18.88 -6.78
CA ALA A 196 3.67 -18.80 -5.43
C ALA A 196 3.68 -20.18 -4.75
N LYS A 197 2.56 -20.90 -4.84
CA LYS A 197 2.46 -22.26 -4.32
C LYS A 197 3.49 -23.20 -4.97
N TYR A 198 3.56 -23.19 -6.31
CA TYR A 198 4.53 -24.00 -7.03
C TYR A 198 5.97 -23.70 -6.60
N PHE A 199 6.33 -22.44 -6.43
CA PHE A 199 7.65 -22.01 -5.99
C PHE A 199 7.94 -22.51 -4.56
N CYS A 200 7.01 -22.31 -3.62
CA CYS A 200 7.15 -22.78 -2.24
C CYS A 200 7.30 -24.30 -2.17
N ASP A 201 6.48 -25.05 -2.91
CA ASP A 201 6.58 -26.52 -2.97
C ASP A 201 7.95 -26.98 -3.48
N LYS A 202 8.52 -26.24 -4.46
CA LYS A 202 9.89 -26.52 -4.96
C LYS A 202 10.96 -26.22 -3.93
N LEU A 203 10.85 -25.14 -3.17
CA LEU A 203 11.80 -24.81 -2.11
C LEU A 203 11.81 -25.91 -1.04
N VAL A 204 10.65 -26.29 -0.55
CA VAL A 204 10.51 -27.37 0.44
C VAL A 204 11.10 -28.70 -0.08
N LYS A 205 10.79 -29.06 -1.34
CA LYS A 205 11.32 -30.28 -1.97
C LYS A 205 12.85 -30.28 -2.07
N ASN A 206 13.48 -29.12 -2.15
CA ASN A 206 14.93 -28.97 -2.24
C ASN A 206 15.58 -28.66 -0.87
N ASN A 207 14.89 -28.92 0.23
CA ASN A 207 15.35 -28.69 1.61
C ASN A 207 15.72 -27.21 1.88
N LEU A 208 15.04 -26.28 1.23
CA LEU A 208 15.12 -24.84 1.51
C LEU A 208 13.90 -24.47 2.36
N PRO A 209 14.06 -24.28 3.68
CA PRO A 209 12.93 -24.02 4.56
C PRO A 209 12.30 -22.65 4.28
N LEU A 210 10.99 -22.59 4.44
CA LEU A 210 10.25 -21.32 4.54
C LEU A 210 10.22 -20.91 6.02
N PHE A 211 10.26 -19.60 6.26
CA PHE A 211 10.20 -19.05 7.62
C PHE A 211 8.75 -18.92 8.12
#